data_051b1b301ef4ec3cf69e21e2d7681f9c
#
_entry.id   051b1b301ef4ec3cf69e21e2d7681f9c
#
_cell.length_a   1.000
_cell.length_b   1.000
_cell.length_c   1.000
_cell.angle_alpha   90.00
_cell.angle_beta   90.00
_cell.angle_gamma   90.00
#
_symmetry.space_group_name_H-M   'P 1'
#
loop_
_entity.id
_entity.type
_entity.pdbx_description
1 polymer ?
#
loop_
_entity_poly.entity_id
_entity_poly.type
_entity_poly.pdbx_seq_one_letter_code
_entity_poly.pdbx_strand_id
1 'polypeptide(L)'
;MTTIQDIADKMGISKSAVSKALNNAPDISENLRNQVLETAVALGYTKLRRYRNSVRKICVLIEKDNIQYEEPYHFAYDIIMGFRQLAEPQGFDVVIEPVDIQIQRNQPYDVYMLEHDYVGSFVIGFSLADPWLKDFENSCTPTVLYDNYITGNPSTAYVGIDNDEGMELAVSHLVRQGHRKIAYLSNSLGSQIIQIRYSAFFRSMRKHGLKASYDHAGCSCFLSECMEKHLPNFLKSGMTAIICSQDTIASAALVQCQQLGYRVPEDVSIVGFDDLPIAAYTSPPLTTIRQDRTELGKSGFFALSSLLNHVSISTFLLHAQLIERKSTARISEKQ
;
A
#
# COMPACT_ATOMS: atom_id res chain seq x y z
N MET A 1 20.99 -23.12 -5.54
CA MET A 1 20.61 -21.98 -6.37
C MET A 1 20.63 -22.42 -7.81
N THR A 2 19.50 -22.34 -8.50
CA THR A 2 19.31 -22.85 -9.87
C THR A 2 20.18 -22.08 -10.87
N THR A 3 20.75 -22.78 -11.84
CA THR A 3 21.61 -22.24 -12.87
C THR A 3 21.00 -22.43 -14.27
N ILE A 4 21.54 -21.72 -15.27
CA ILE A 4 21.14 -21.93 -16.68
C ILE A 4 21.39 -23.39 -17.12
N GLN A 5 22.37 -24.07 -16.52
CA GLN A 5 22.64 -25.48 -16.81
C GLN A 5 21.50 -26.37 -16.32
N ASP A 6 20.99 -26.12 -15.11
CA ASP A 6 19.88 -26.91 -14.54
C ASP A 6 18.60 -26.79 -15.40
N ILE A 7 18.35 -25.58 -15.96
CA ILE A 7 17.24 -25.37 -16.90
C ILE A 7 17.47 -26.15 -18.20
N ALA A 8 18.68 -26.09 -18.75
CA ALA A 8 19.05 -26.79 -19.97
C ALA A 8 18.91 -28.31 -19.83
N ASP A 9 19.38 -28.86 -18.71
CA ASP A 9 19.29 -30.29 -18.39
C ASP A 9 17.84 -30.74 -18.21
N LYS A 10 17.02 -29.92 -17.54
CA LYS A 10 15.59 -30.19 -17.33
C LYS A 10 14.79 -30.22 -18.64
N MET A 11 15.15 -29.36 -19.59
CA MET A 11 14.45 -29.23 -20.88
C MET A 11 15.04 -30.08 -22.01
N GLY A 12 16.23 -30.67 -21.80
CA GLY A 12 16.94 -31.41 -22.84
C GLY A 12 17.45 -30.55 -23.99
N ILE A 13 17.74 -29.28 -23.74
CA ILE A 13 18.24 -28.30 -24.75
C ILE A 13 19.63 -27.77 -24.35
N SER A 14 20.29 -27.10 -25.30
CA SER A 14 21.63 -26.55 -25.01
C SER A 14 21.57 -25.35 -24.07
N LYS A 15 22.59 -25.19 -23.23
CA LYS A 15 22.78 -24.01 -22.37
C LYS A 15 22.75 -22.69 -23.17
N SER A 16 23.24 -22.73 -24.41
CA SER A 16 23.21 -21.58 -25.31
C SER A 16 21.76 -21.21 -25.70
N ALA A 17 20.91 -22.21 -25.98
CA ALA A 17 19.51 -21.97 -26.29
C ALA A 17 18.75 -21.37 -25.10
N VAL A 18 18.96 -21.89 -23.87
CA VAL A 18 18.38 -21.32 -22.64
C VAL A 18 18.85 -19.88 -22.45
N SER A 19 20.16 -19.62 -22.60
CA SER A 19 20.72 -18.26 -22.47
C SER A 19 20.12 -17.30 -23.49
N LYS A 20 19.94 -17.72 -24.72
CA LYS A 20 19.32 -16.91 -25.80
C LYS A 20 17.84 -16.63 -25.48
N ALA A 21 17.08 -17.63 -25.04
CA ALA A 21 15.69 -17.49 -24.65
C ALA A 21 15.51 -16.48 -23.49
N LEU A 22 16.29 -16.63 -22.43
CA LEU A 22 16.30 -15.72 -21.28
C LEU A 22 16.73 -14.28 -21.62
N ASN A 23 17.42 -14.06 -22.74
CA ASN A 23 17.87 -12.74 -23.20
C ASN A 23 17.08 -12.21 -24.39
N ASN A 24 15.93 -12.80 -24.66
CA ASN A 24 15.05 -12.36 -25.77
C ASN A 24 15.78 -12.26 -27.13
N ALA A 25 16.65 -13.22 -27.43
CA ALA A 25 17.37 -13.23 -28.68
C ALA A 25 16.40 -13.48 -29.86
N PRO A 26 16.54 -12.75 -30.99
CA PRO A 26 15.57 -12.80 -32.09
C PRO A 26 15.52 -14.13 -32.84
N ASP A 27 16.50 -15.00 -32.64
CA ASP A 27 16.61 -16.34 -33.27
C ASP A 27 15.97 -17.46 -32.43
N ILE A 28 15.24 -17.13 -31.38
CA ILE A 28 14.46 -18.07 -30.55
C ILE A 28 12.97 -17.88 -30.79
N SER A 29 12.25 -18.98 -31.03
CA SER A 29 10.78 -18.92 -31.16
C SER A 29 10.12 -18.52 -29.85
N GLU A 30 9.01 -17.79 -29.93
CA GLU A 30 8.22 -17.36 -28.76
C GLU A 30 7.79 -18.54 -27.89
N ASN A 31 7.37 -19.66 -28.51
CA ASN A 31 6.99 -20.87 -27.80
C ASN A 31 8.15 -21.44 -26.97
N LEU A 32 9.34 -21.58 -27.55
CA LEU A 32 10.52 -22.08 -26.81
C LEU A 32 10.91 -21.12 -25.70
N ARG A 33 10.81 -19.82 -25.95
CA ARG A 33 11.08 -18.79 -24.93
C ARG A 33 10.14 -18.93 -23.74
N ASN A 34 8.83 -19.04 -23.97
CA ASN A 34 7.84 -19.19 -22.90
C ASN A 34 8.09 -20.48 -22.08
N GLN A 35 8.38 -21.59 -22.73
CA GLN A 35 8.73 -22.83 -22.05
C GLN A 35 10.00 -22.71 -21.18
N VAL A 36 11.01 -21.96 -21.67
CA VAL A 36 12.25 -21.69 -20.89
C VAL A 36 11.94 -20.81 -19.66
N LEU A 37 11.13 -19.77 -19.83
CA LEU A 37 10.73 -18.87 -18.74
C LEU A 37 9.94 -19.64 -17.66
N GLU A 38 8.93 -20.41 -18.06
CA GLU A 38 8.14 -21.23 -17.15
C GLU A 38 9.00 -22.26 -16.39
N THR A 39 9.91 -22.94 -17.12
CA THR A 39 10.83 -23.91 -16.50
C THR A 39 11.80 -23.22 -15.54
N ALA A 40 12.29 -22.02 -15.89
CA ALA A 40 13.17 -21.24 -15.04
C ALA A 40 12.48 -20.86 -13.73
N VAL A 41 11.24 -20.37 -13.80
CA VAL A 41 10.40 -20.05 -12.62
C VAL A 41 10.16 -21.31 -11.77
N ALA A 42 9.73 -22.42 -12.40
CA ALA A 42 9.46 -23.68 -11.69
C ALA A 42 10.70 -24.24 -10.96
N LEU A 43 11.90 -23.92 -11.43
CA LEU A 43 13.16 -24.29 -10.79
C LEU A 43 13.68 -23.23 -9.81
N GLY A 44 12.95 -22.12 -9.59
CA GLY A 44 13.37 -21.02 -8.73
C GLY A 44 14.59 -20.26 -9.27
N TYR A 45 14.72 -20.14 -10.57
CA TYR A 45 15.80 -19.38 -11.19
C TYR A 45 15.51 -17.87 -11.08
N THR A 46 16.46 -17.11 -10.57
CA THR A 46 16.43 -15.64 -10.56
C THR A 46 17.68 -15.07 -11.23
N LYS A 47 17.56 -13.93 -11.90
CA LYS A 47 18.70 -13.30 -12.62
C LYS A 47 19.73 -12.62 -11.68
N LEU A 48 19.57 -12.68 -10.38
CA LEU A 48 20.44 -12.04 -9.38
C LEU A 48 21.94 -12.28 -9.55
N ARG A 49 22.34 -13.43 -10.13
CA ARG A 49 23.77 -13.78 -10.34
C ARG A 49 24.43 -13.12 -11.54
N ARG A 50 23.67 -12.56 -12.50
CA ARG A 50 24.20 -12.15 -13.81
C ARG A 50 24.85 -10.76 -13.83
N TYR A 51 24.58 -9.96 -12.83
CA TYR A 51 24.82 -8.51 -12.84
C TYR A 51 26.08 -8.07 -12.09
N ARG A 52 27.17 -8.86 -12.08
CA ARG A 52 28.42 -8.41 -11.44
C ARG A 52 29.02 -7.13 -12.07
N ASN A 53 28.67 -6.78 -13.32
CA ASN A 53 29.21 -5.63 -14.05
C ASN A 53 28.20 -4.85 -14.91
N SER A 54 26.87 -5.03 -14.74
CA SER A 54 25.84 -4.29 -15.47
C SER A 54 24.85 -3.62 -14.51
N VAL A 55 24.22 -2.55 -14.97
CA VAL A 55 23.16 -1.86 -14.22
C VAL A 55 22.03 -2.84 -13.91
N ARG A 56 21.65 -2.95 -12.64
CA ARG A 56 20.55 -3.81 -12.20
C ARG A 56 19.23 -3.06 -12.34
N LYS A 57 18.28 -3.65 -13.06
CA LYS A 57 16.93 -3.11 -13.19
C LYS A 57 16.04 -3.58 -12.04
N ILE A 58 15.39 -2.65 -11.40
CA ILE A 58 14.30 -2.89 -10.45
C ILE A 58 13.08 -2.11 -10.91
N CYS A 59 11.89 -2.57 -10.59
CA CYS A 59 10.67 -1.86 -10.97
C CYS A 59 9.84 -1.42 -9.75
N VAL A 60 9.09 -0.35 -9.93
CA VAL A 60 7.96 0.00 -9.09
C VAL A 60 6.72 -0.39 -9.87
N LEU A 61 6.06 -1.46 -9.43
CA LEU A 61 4.81 -1.95 -10.00
C LEU A 61 3.63 -1.18 -9.40
N ILE A 62 2.82 -0.58 -10.25
CA ILE A 62 1.67 0.21 -9.82
C ILE A 62 0.42 -0.38 -10.45
N GLU A 63 -0.56 -0.76 -9.62
CA GLU A 63 -1.87 -1.10 -10.12
C GLU A 63 -2.59 0.19 -10.56
N LYS A 64 -2.66 0.40 -11.89
CA LYS A 64 -2.99 1.69 -12.53
C LYS A 64 -4.44 2.11 -12.33
N ASP A 65 -5.37 1.16 -12.10
CA ASP A 65 -6.79 1.45 -11.93
C ASP A 65 -7.13 1.82 -10.48
N ASN A 66 -6.24 1.51 -9.52
CA ASN A 66 -6.44 1.75 -8.11
C ASN A 66 -5.75 3.00 -7.58
N ILE A 67 -4.61 3.42 -8.16
CA ILE A 67 -3.80 4.49 -7.59
C ILE A 67 -3.19 5.41 -8.65
N GLN A 68 -3.23 6.71 -8.36
CA GLN A 68 -2.60 7.75 -9.20
C GLN A 68 -1.18 8.04 -8.71
N TYR A 69 -0.26 8.30 -9.64
CA TYR A 69 1.17 8.43 -9.34
C TYR A 69 1.94 9.47 -10.18
N GLU A 70 1.33 10.02 -11.24
CA GLU A 70 2.06 10.81 -12.24
C GLU A 70 2.38 12.24 -11.77
N GLU A 71 1.56 12.80 -10.87
CA GLU A 71 1.66 14.19 -10.46
C GLU A 71 2.00 14.34 -8.97
N PRO A 72 2.66 15.45 -8.56
CA PRO A 72 3.11 15.67 -7.18
C PRO A 72 2.01 15.62 -6.12
N TYR A 73 0.76 15.82 -6.48
CA TYR A 73 -0.37 15.72 -5.55
C TYR A 73 -0.98 14.31 -5.47
N HIS A 74 -0.55 13.39 -6.33
CA HIS A 74 -0.96 11.99 -6.29
C HIS A 74 -0.31 11.26 -5.11
N PHE A 75 -1.03 10.32 -4.53
CA PHE A 75 -0.57 9.61 -3.33
C PHE A 75 0.76 8.89 -3.53
N ALA A 76 0.92 8.15 -4.64
CA ALA A 76 2.11 7.34 -4.88
C ALA A 76 3.32 8.14 -5.37
N TYR A 77 3.16 9.40 -5.81
CA TYR A 77 4.25 10.19 -6.38
C TYR A 77 5.45 10.33 -5.43
N ASP A 78 5.20 10.81 -4.21
CA ASP A 78 6.27 10.99 -3.22
C ASP A 78 6.91 9.67 -2.79
N ILE A 79 6.14 8.57 -2.77
CA ILE A 79 6.65 7.22 -2.49
C ILE A 79 7.65 6.80 -3.56
N ILE A 80 7.29 6.97 -4.83
CA ILE A 80 8.17 6.68 -5.97
C ILE A 80 9.44 7.53 -5.92
N MET A 81 9.28 8.83 -5.66
CA MET A 81 10.42 9.74 -5.60
C MET A 81 11.36 9.39 -4.45
N GLY A 82 10.83 9.04 -3.27
CA GLY A 82 11.63 8.57 -2.13
C GLY A 82 12.38 7.28 -2.44
N PHE A 83 11.74 6.32 -3.13
CA PHE A 83 12.38 5.09 -3.57
C PHE A 83 13.53 5.34 -4.55
N ARG A 84 13.30 6.14 -5.60
CA ARG A 84 14.31 6.52 -6.60
C ARG A 84 15.48 7.27 -6.00
N GLN A 85 15.21 8.17 -5.04
CA GLN A 85 16.24 8.96 -4.36
C GLN A 85 17.34 8.11 -3.73
N LEU A 86 17.03 6.90 -3.28
CA LEU A 86 18.00 5.98 -2.70
C LEU A 86 18.50 4.92 -3.70
N ALA A 87 17.66 4.47 -4.62
CA ALA A 87 17.99 3.39 -5.55
C ALA A 87 18.95 3.84 -6.65
N GLU A 88 18.68 4.97 -7.30
CA GLU A 88 19.47 5.45 -8.45
C GLU A 88 20.93 5.75 -8.10
N PRO A 89 21.27 6.42 -6.97
CA PRO A 89 22.67 6.61 -6.57
C PRO A 89 23.43 5.32 -6.26
N GLN A 90 22.73 4.22 -5.98
CA GLN A 90 23.32 2.89 -5.78
C GLN A 90 23.46 2.08 -7.08
N GLY A 91 23.24 2.72 -8.22
CA GLY A 91 23.44 2.14 -9.55
C GLY A 91 22.29 1.22 -10.00
N PHE A 92 21.09 1.40 -9.47
CA PHE A 92 19.89 0.74 -9.97
C PHE A 92 19.22 1.59 -11.06
N ASP A 93 18.75 0.93 -12.11
CA ASP A 93 17.80 1.49 -13.06
C ASP A 93 16.39 1.23 -12.54
N VAL A 94 15.68 2.30 -12.19
CA VAL A 94 14.33 2.23 -11.58
C VAL A 94 13.29 2.50 -12.65
N VAL A 95 12.55 1.47 -13.01
CA VAL A 95 11.48 1.55 -14.01
C VAL A 95 10.13 1.61 -13.30
N ILE A 96 9.26 2.53 -13.72
CA ILE A 96 7.88 2.60 -13.24
C ILE A 96 7.02 1.79 -14.21
N GLU A 97 6.39 0.73 -13.69
CA GLU A 97 5.60 -0.21 -14.49
C GLU A 97 4.13 -0.17 -14.04
N PRO A 98 3.28 0.57 -14.77
CA PRO A 98 1.84 0.48 -14.55
C PRO A 98 1.33 -0.86 -15.06
N VAL A 99 0.71 -1.63 -14.19
CA VAL A 99 0.11 -2.93 -14.49
C VAL A 99 -1.38 -2.90 -14.21
N ASP A 100 -2.12 -3.71 -14.95
CA ASP A 100 -3.55 -3.92 -14.75
C ASP A 100 -3.88 -5.38 -14.52
N ILE A 101 -5.14 -5.64 -14.22
CA ILE A 101 -5.63 -7.00 -13.96
C ILE A 101 -5.50 -7.92 -15.20
N GLN A 102 -5.45 -7.38 -16.43
CA GLN A 102 -5.29 -8.18 -17.64
C GLN A 102 -3.85 -8.68 -17.76
N ILE A 103 -2.87 -7.82 -17.52
CA ILE A 103 -1.45 -8.21 -17.46
C ILE A 103 -1.27 -9.30 -16.42
N GLN A 104 -1.82 -9.10 -15.22
CA GLN A 104 -1.70 -10.05 -14.10
C GLN A 104 -2.36 -11.42 -14.39
N ARG A 105 -3.46 -11.46 -15.15
CA ARG A 105 -4.14 -12.70 -15.54
C ARG A 105 -3.43 -13.45 -16.67
N ASN A 106 -2.80 -12.71 -17.57
CA ASN A 106 -2.18 -13.28 -18.77
C ASN A 106 -0.82 -13.91 -18.49
N GLN A 107 -0.14 -13.48 -17.41
CA GLN A 107 1.23 -13.92 -17.13
C GLN A 107 1.48 -14.02 -15.62
N PRO A 108 2.09 -15.13 -15.12
CA PRO A 108 2.56 -15.22 -13.74
C PRO A 108 3.62 -14.17 -13.41
N TYR A 109 3.62 -13.68 -12.17
CA TYR A 109 4.51 -12.61 -11.72
C TYR A 109 6.00 -12.88 -11.98
N ASP A 110 6.53 -14.03 -11.57
CA ASP A 110 7.96 -14.33 -11.75
C ASP A 110 8.36 -14.45 -13.23
N VAL A 111 7.43 -14.87 -14.11
CA VAL A 111 7.65 -14.89 -15.56
C VAL A 111 7.76 -13.46 -16.10
N TYR A 112 6.83 -12.59 -15.69
CA TYR A 112 6.87 -11.16 -16.04
C TYR A 112 8.20 -10.52 -15.62
N MET A 113 8.66 -10.76 -14.39
CA MET A 113 9.91 -10.21 -13.88
C MET A 113 11.13 -10.70 -14.67
N LEU A 114 11.17 -11.99 -15.03
CA LEU A 114 12.24 -12.55 -15.85
C LEU A 114 12.24 -12.00 -17.27
N GLU A 115 11.08 -11.81 -17.86
CA GLU A 115 10.92 -11.32 -19.23
C GLU A 115 11.42 -9.88 -19.37
N HIS A 116 11.15 -9.03 -18.38
CA HIS A 116 11.52 -7.62 -18.39
C HIS A 116 12.90 -7.34 -17.76
N ASP A 117 13.65 -8.39 -17.38
CA ASP A 117 14.96 -8.28 -16.75
C ASP A 117 14.97 -7.58 -15.38
N TYR A 118 13.87 -7.62 -14.64
CA TYR A 118 13.80 -7.08 -13.29
C TYR A 118 14.37 -8.05 -12.26
N VAL A 119 15.23 -7.55 -11.35
CA VAL A 119 15.82 -8.34 -10.27
C VAL A 119 15.01 -8.23 -8.96
N GLY A 120 14.05 -7.33 -8.90
CA GLY A 120 13.17 -7.14 -7.76
C GLY A 120 12.19 -6.01 -8.00
N SER A 121 11.13 -5.95 -7.20
CA SER A 121 10.09 -4.94 -7.33
C SER A 121 9.67 -4.31 -6.01
N PHE A 122 9.10 -3.10 -6.13
CA PHE A 122 8.29 -2.45 -5.11
C PHE A 122 6.87 -2.31 -5.65
N VAL A 123 5.88 -2.87 -4.95
CA VAL A 123 4.50 -3.03 -5.41
C VAL A 123 3.60 -2.07 -4.66
N ILE A 124 2.81 -1.25 -5.38
CA ILE A 124 1.96 -0.21 -4.82
C ILE A 124 0.55 -0.29 -5.43
N GLY A 125 -0.49 -0.18 -4.60
CA GLY A 125 -1.88 -0.04 -5.03
C GLY A 125 -2.60 -1.35 -5.36
N PHE A 126 -2.00 -2.51 -5.09
CA PHE A 126 -2.64 -3.81 -5.31
C PHE A 126 -3.74 -4.06 -4.28
N SER A 127 -4.86 -4.59 -4.72
CA SER A 127 -5.97 -5.04 -3.88
C SER A 127 -5.88 -6.52 -3.56
N LEU A 128 -6.67 -6.99 -2.58
CA LEU A 128 -6.75 -8.42 -2.25
C LEU A 128 -7.32 -9.27 -3.40
N ALA A 129 -7.93 -8.66 -4.41
CA ALA A 129 -8.48 -9.34 -5.57
C ALA A 129 -7.48 -9.50 -6.73
N ASP A 130 -6.31 -8.87 -6.64
CA ASP A 130 -5.31 -8.91 -7.69
C ASP A 130 -4.68 -10.29 -7.83
N PRO A 131 -4.61 -10.87 -9.06
CA PRO A 131 -4.11 -12.22 -9.29
C PRO A 131 -2.71 -12.47 -8.75
N TRP A 132 -1.78 -11.52 -8.92
CA TRP A 132 -0.39 -11.66 -8.49
C TRP A 132 -0.20 -11.69 -6.97
N LEU A 133 -1.23 -11.31 -6.19
CA LEU A 133 -1.15 -11.46 -4.73
C LEU A 133 -0.93 -12.93 -4.30
N LYS A 134 -1.52 -13.88 -5.06
CA LYS A 134 -1.28 -15.32 -4.84
C LYS A 134 0.11 -15.74 -5.31
N ASP A 135 0.58 -15.18 -6.41
CA ASP A 135 1.91 -15.47 -6.93
C ASP A 135 2.99 -15.06 -5.93
N PHE A 136 2.81 -13.91 -5.24
CA PHE A 136 3.74 -13.45 -4.21
C PHE A 136 3.91 -14.43 -3.04
N GLU A 137 2.95 -15.31 -2.76
CA GLU A 137 3.08 -16.33 -1.71
C GLU A 137 4.22 -17.31 -1.98
N ASN A 138 4.54 -17.57 -3.25
CA ASN A 138 5.52 -18.57 -3.68
C ASN A 138 6.62 -17.99 -4.58
N SER A 139 6.60 -16.68 -4.84
CA SER A 139 7.59 -16.02 -5.68
C SER A 139 9.00 -16.14 -5.09
N CYS A 140 9.97 -16.37 -5.96
CA CYS A 140 11.39 -16.31 -5.63
C CYS A 140 12.01 -14.93 -5.90
N THR A 141 11.29 -14.03 -6.54
CA THR A 141 11.76 -12.67 -6.86
C THR A 141 11.66 -11.78 -5.61
N PRO A 142 12.72 -11.07 -5.22
CA PRO A 142 12.67 -10.08 -4.15
C PRO A 142 11.59 -9.04 -4.40
N THR A 143 10.58 -9.01 -3.53
CA THR A 143 9.39 -8.18 -3.70
C THR A 143 9.06 -7.46 -2.39
N VAL A 144 8.91 -6.15 -2.47
CA VAL A 144 8.42 -5.33 -1.36
C VAL A 144 7.01 -4.87 -1.68
N LEU A 145 6.09 -5.04 -0.75
CA LEU A 145 4.70 -4.62 -0.90
C LEU A 145 4.40 -3.42 0.00
N TYR A 146 3.71 -2.45 -0.55
CA TYR A 146 2.96 -1.45 0.18
C TYR A 146 1.47 -1.83 0.10
N ASP A 147 0.67 -1.55 1.10
CA ASP A 147 -0.77 -1.85 1.21
C ASP A 147 -1.13 -3.30 1.57
N ASN A 148 -0.35 -4.30 1.18
CA ASN A 148 -0.61 -5.70 1.51
C ASN A 148 0.68 -6.38 1.98
N TYR A 149 0.56 -7.45 2.76
CA TYR A 149 1.70 -8.24 3.19
C TYR A 149 1.46 -9.73 2.94
N ILE A 150 2.55 -10.44 2.67
CA ILE A 150 2.54 -11.89 2.48
C ILE A 150 3.25 -12.54 3.67
N THR A 151 2.61 -13.53 4.28
CA THR A 151 3.19 -14.30 5.38
C THR A 151 3.90 -15.54 4.87
N GLY A 152 5.08 -15.83 5.43
CA GLY A 152 5.78 -17.10 5.17
C GLY A 152 6.71 -17.11 3.96
N ASN A 153 6.66 -16.14 3.05
CA ASN A 153 7.60 -16.07 1.93
C ASN A 153 8.84 -15.22 2.29
N PRO A 154 10.05 -15.82 2.36
CA PRO A 154 11.28 -15.09 2.69
C PRO A 154 11.76 -14.12 1.61
N SER A 155 11.19 -14.17 0.41
CA SER A 155 11.49 -13.25 -0.70
C SER A 155 10.58 -12.01 -0.71
N THR A 156 9.60 -11.93 0.19
CA THR A 156 8.69 -10.80 0.27
C THR A 156 8.85 -10.03 1.58
N ALA A 157 8.69 -8.69 1.50
CA ALA A 157 8.62 -7.81 2.66
C ALA A 157 7.45 -6.85 2.54
N TYR A 158 6.93 -6.41 3.68
CA TYR A 158 5.93 -5.35 3.77
C TYR A 158 6.58 -4.05 4.30
N VAL A 159 6.24 -2.94 3.67
CA VAL A 159 6.61 -1.60 4.11
C VAL A 159 5.35 -0.76 4.31
N GLY A 160 5.27 -0.05 5.41
CA GLY A 160 4.13 0.81 5.71
C GLY A 160 4.37 1.65 6.95
N ILE A 161 3.31 2.23 7.49
CA ILE A 161 3.35 2.84 8.82
C ILE A 161 2.74 1.89 9.85
N ASP A 162 3.03 2.14 11.13
CA ASP A 162 2.32 1.49 12.21
C ASP A 162 0.88 2.03 12.29
N ASN A 163 -0.05 1.28 11.69
CA ASN A 163 -1.46 1.66 11.66
C ASN A 163 -2.14 1.54 13.03
N ASP A 164 -1.64 0.68 13.93
CA ASP A 164 -2.10 0.62 15.31
C ASP A 164 -1.71 1.90 16.07
N GLU A 165 -0.45 2.36 15.91
CA GLU A 165 0.01 3.63 16.45
C GLU A 165 -0.80 4.80 15.88
N GLY A 166 -1.00 4.85 14.57
CA GLY A 166 -1.75 5.93 13.93
C GLY A 166 -3.19 6.02 14.44
N MET A 167 -3.87 4.90 14.57
CA MET A 167 -5.24 4.85 15.09
C MET A 167 -5.31 5.20 16.57
N GLU A 168 -4.30 4.77 17.36
CA GLU A 168 -4.17 5.14 18.77
C GLU A 168 -3.96 6.65 18.93
N LEU A 169 -3.14 7.27 18.10
CA LEU A 169 -2.94 8.72 18.10
C LEU A 169 -4.25 9.47 17.81
N ALA A 170 -5.03 9.01 16.81
CA ALA A 170 -6.32 9.62 16.46
C ALA A 170 -7.35 9.51 17.59
N VAL A 171 -7.55 8.30 18.15
CA VAL A 171 -8.50 8.07 19.23
C VAL A 171 -8.07 8.80 20.51
N SER A 172 -6.78 8.70 20.90
CA SER A 172 -6.23 9.38 22.09
C SER A 172 -6.40 10.90 21.99
N HIS A 173 -6.16 11.50 20.82
CA HIS A 173 -6.38 12.92 20.58
C HIS A 173 -7.84 13.33 20.88
N LEU A 174 -8.80 12.61 20.31
CA LEU A 174 -10.22 12.89 20.53
C LEU A 174 -10.65 12.65 21.97
N VAL A 175 -10.13 11.61 22.62
CA VAL A 175 -10.39 11.33 24.05
C VAL A 175 -9.89 12.44 24.95
N ARG A 176 -8.68 12.99 24.68
CA ARG A 176 -8.12 14.16 25.41
C ARG A 176 -8.97 15.42 25.22
N GLN A 177 -9.66 15.55 24.10
CA GLN A 177 -10.62 16.63 23.82
C GLN A 177 -12.02 16.39 24.43
N GLY A 178 -12.20 15.27 25.13
CA GLY A 178 -13.45 14.95 25.84
C GLY A 178 -14.42 14.07 25.06
N HIS A 179 -14.11 13.71 23.81
CA HIS A 179 -14.99 12.84 23.02
C HIS A 179 -15.07 11.42 23.62
N ARG A 180 -16.29 10.89 23.68
CA ARG A 180 -16.58 9.51 24.13
C ARG A 180 -17.41 8.72 23.12
N LYS A 181 -18.14 9.42 22.26
CA LYS A 181 -18.94 8.87 21.15
C LYS A 181 -18.20 9.14 19.85
N ILE A 182 -17.38 8.19 19.44
CA ILE A 182 -16.48 8.27 18.29
C ILE A 182 -16.92 7.22 17.27
N ALA A 183 -17.08 7.61 16.01
CA ALA A 183 -17.35 6.71 14.91
C ALA A 183 -16.15 6.56 13.98
N TYR A 184 -16.14 5.49 13.19
CA TYR A 184 -15.15 5.23 12.15
C TYR A 184 -15.86 5.13 10.79
N LEU A 185 -15.32 5.83 9.78
CA LEU A 185 -15.86 5.85 8.43
C LEU A 185 -14.77 5.44 7.43
N SER A 186 -15.07 4.45 6.62
CA SER A 186 -14.08 3.85 5.71
C SER A 186 -14.70 3.51 4.35
N ASN A 187 -13.83 3.41 3.35
CA ASN A 187 -14.14 2.71 2.12
C ASN A 187 -14.15 1.18 2.35
N SER A 188 -14.21 0.42 1.26
CA SER A 188 -14.27 -1.04 1.32
C SER A 188 -13.05 -1.65 2.05
N LEU A 189 -13.29 -2.77 2.73
CA LEU A 189 -12.23 -3.56 3.36
C LEU A 189 -11.42 -4.38 2.34
N GLY A 190 -11.27 -3.86 1.12
CA GLY A 190 -10.61 -4.53 -0.02
C GLY A 190 -9.09 -4.55 0.02
N SER A 191 -8.44 -3.88 0.98
CA SER A 191 -7.01 -4.00 1.24
C SER A 191 -6.74 -4.41 2.68
N GLN A 192 -5.60 -5.06 2.92
CA GLN A 192 -5.19 -5.46 4.28
C GLN A 192 -4.99 -4.23 5.17
N ILE A 193 -4.47 -3.13 4.64
CA ILE A 193 -4.22 -1.90 5.41
C ILE A 193 -5.51 -1.32 5.96
N ILE A 194 -6.57 -1.27 5.15
CA ILE A 194 -7.88 -0.79 5.61
C ILE A 194 -8.46 -1.73 6.67
N GLN A 195 -8.28 -3.04 6.54
CA GLN A 195 -8.69 -4.01 7.57
C GLN A 195 -7.90 -3.84 8.88
N ILE A 196 -6.60 -3.54 8.79
CA ILE A 196 -5.77 -3.25 9.96
C ILE A 196 -6.25 -1.97 10.65
N ARG A 197 -6.46 -0.86 9.92
CA ARG A 197 -6.99 0.40 10.47
C ARG A 197 -8.35 0.21 11.13
N TYR A 198 -9.26 -0.52 10.47
CA TYR A 198 -10.56 -0.88 11.03
C TYR A 198 -10.44 -1.61 12.37
N SER A 199 -9.60 -2.64 12.41
CA SER A 199 -9.37 -3.42 13.64
C SER A 199 -8.67 -2.60 14.72
N ALA A 200 -7.71 -1.75 14.34
CA ALA A 200 -6.98 -0.85 15.22
C ALA A 200 -7.89 0.18 15.88
N PHE A 201 -8.89 0.72 15.15
CA PHE A 201 -9.90 1.59 15.73
C PHE A 201 -10.58 0.95 16.95
N PHE A 202 -11.07 -0.28 16.79
CA PHE A 202 -11.74 -0.98 17.90
C PHE A 202 -10.78 -1.33 19.04
N ARG A 203 -9.53 -1.67 18.74
CA ARG A 203 -8.50 -1.90 19.79
C ARG A 203 -8.25 -0.64 20.59
N SER A 204 -8.07 0.49 19.91
CA SER A 204 -7.83 1.78 20.56
C SER A 204 -9.03 2.25 21.37
N MET A 205 -10.27 2.14 20.87
CA MET A 205 -11.49 2.45 21.62
C MET A 205 -11.53 1.67 22.94
N ARG A 206 -11.30 0.35 22.90
CA ARG A 206 -11.27 -0.51 24.10
C ARG A 206 -10.16 -0.11 25.07
N LYS A 207 -8.96 0.24 24.58
CA LYS A 207 -7.84 0.68 25.40
C LYS A 207 -8.19 1.93 26.23
N HIS A 208 -9.03 2.82 25.68
CA HIS A 208 -9.54 4.01 26.37
C HIS A 208 -10.83 3.77 27.16
N GLY A 209 -11.27 2.52 27.32
CA GLY A 209 -12.51 2.18 28.05
C GLY A 209 -13.79 2.67 27.36
N LEU A 210 -13.74 2.93 26.05
CA LEU A 210 -14.87 3.40 25.28
C LEU A 210 -15.68 2.23 24.71
N LYS A 211 -16.98 2.44 24.53
CA LYS A 211 -17.85 1.47 23.85
C LYS A 211 -17.36 1.29 22.41
N ALA A 212 -17.12 0.05 22.04
CA ALA A 212 -16.64 -0.34 20.71
C ALA A 212 -17.57 -1.42 20.14
N SER A 213 -18.61 -1.01 19.42
CA SER A 213 -19.55 -1.90 18.71
C SER A 213 -19.48 -1.65 17.22
N TYR A 214 -19.93 -2.59 16.43
CA TYR A 214 -19.96 -2.46 14.96
C TYR A 214 -20.82 -1.28 14.48
N ASP A 215 -21.80 -0.84 15.26
CA ASP A 215 -22.62 0.35 14.97
C ASP A 215 -21.82 1.66 14.97
N HIS A 216 -20.60 1.63 15.51
CA HIS A 216 -19.68 2.77 15.48
C HIS A 216 -18.82 2.80 14.20
N ALA A 217 -18.97 1.85 13.29
CA ALA A 217 -18.21 1.80 12.05
C ALA A 217 -19.13 1.71 10.83
N GLY A 218 -18.83 2.51 9.81
CA GLY A 218 -19.46 2.48 8.50
C GLY A 218 -18.43 2.23 7.43
N CYS A 219 -18.62 1.17 6.64
CA CYS A 219 -17.74 0.82 5.54
C CYS A 219 -18.56 0.57 4.28
N SER A 220 -18.16 1.14 3.14
CA SER A 220 -18.78 0.88 1.85
C SER A 220 -17.78 1.07 0.70
N CYS A 221 -17.94 0.26 -0.37
CA CYS A 221 -17.20 0.44 -1.62
C CYS A 221 -17.54 1.76 -2.33
N PHE A 222 -18.69 2.35 -2.02
CA PHE A 222 -19.16 3.59 -2.62
C PHE A 222 -19.07 4.75 -1.63
N LEU A 223 -18.32 5.78 -2.02
CA LEU A 223 -18.21 7.01 -1.22
C LEU A 223 -19.58 7.64 -0.96
N SER A 224 -20.48 7.61 -1.95
CA SER A 224 -21.86 8.09 -1.81
C SER A 224 -22.60 7.41 -0.67
N GLU A 225 -22.48 6.09 -0.52
CA GLU A 225 -23.12 5.37 0.58
C GLU A 225 -22.54 5.76 1.95
N CYS A 226 -21.24 5.98 2.02
CA CYS A 226 -20.62 6.50 3.24
C CYS A 226 -21.23 7.86 3.63
N MET A 227 -21.41 8.77 2.66
CA MET A 227 -21.91 10.13 2.88
C MET A 227 -23.42 10.19 3.08
N GLU A 228 -24.21 9.39 2.38
CA GLU A 228 -25.66 9.48 2.36
C GLU A 228 -26.34 8.59 3.43
N LYS A 229 -25.66 7.51 3.86
CA LYS A 229 -26.20 6.55 4.79
C LYS A 229 -25.44 6.51 6.13
N HIS A 230 -24.15 6.22 6.10
CA HIS A 230 -23.40 6.00 7.34
C HIS A 230 -23.18 7.30 8.11
N LEU A 231 -22.70 8.36 7.46
CA LEU A 231 -22.44 9.65 8.11
C LEU A 231 -23.70 10.26 8.75
N PRO A 232 -24.86 10.37 8.06
CA PRO A 232 -26.09 10.89 8.69
C PRO A 232 -26.58 10.04 9.86
N ASN A 233 -26.39 8.72 9.82
CA ASN A 233 -26.75 7.83 10.92
C ASN A 233 -25.87 8.08 12.15
N PHE A 234 -24.57 8.29 11.97
CA PHE A 234 -23.66 8.66 13.06
C PHE A 234 -24.06 9.99 13.71
N LEU A 235 -24.32 11.00 12.89
CA LEU A 235 -24.75 12.32 13.39
C LEU A 235 -26.06 12.24 14.18
N LYS A 236 -27.07 11.52 13.65
CA LYS A 236 -28.36 11.30 14.32
C LYS A 236 -28.24 10.49 15.62
N SER A 237 -27.29 9.56 15.69
CA SER A 237 -27.02 8.77 16.92
C SER A 237 -26.21 9.54 17.96
N GLY A 238 -25.84 10.80 17.66
CA GLY A 238 -25.12 11.70 18.57
C GLY A 238 -23.63 11.38 18.68
N MET A 239 -23.01 10.83 17.64
CA MET A 239 -21.55 10.75 17.55
C MET A 239 -20.97 12.17 17.51
N THR A 240 -19.99 12.42 18.33
CA THR A 240 -19.37 13.75 18.48
C THR A 240 -18.05 13.87 17.73
N ALA A 241 -17.50 12.75 17.28
CA ALA A 241 -16.30 12.71 16.46
C ALA A 241 -16.33 11.54 15.48
N ILE A 242 -15.68 11.73 14.34
CA ILE A 242 -15.56 10.73 13.27
C ILE A 242 -14.09 10.63 12.85
N ILE A 243 -13.55 9.41 12.88
CA ILE A 243 -12.25 9.10 12.31
C ILE A 243 -12.50 8.47 10.94
N CYS A 244 -11.89 9.01 9.91
CA CYS A 244 -11.97 8.49 8.54
C CYS A 244 -10.70 7.70 8.21
N SER A 245 -10.84 6.62 7.45
CA SER A 245 -9.70 5.77 7.06
C SER A 245 -8.70 6.46 6.12
N GLN A 246 -9.12 7.55 5.47
CA GLN A 246 -8.34 8.32 4.50
C GLN A 246 -8.81 9.77 4.45
N ASP A 247 -7.93 10.71 4.07
CA ASP A 247 -8.24 12.13 3.96
C ASP A 247 -9.29 12.44 2.87
N THR A 248 -9.35 11.66 1.82
CA THR A 248 -10.37 11.79 0.77
C THR A 248 -11.78 11.57 1.31
N ILE A 249 -11.94 10.56 2.18
CA ILE A 249 -13.21 10.28 2.86
C ILE A 249 -13.51 11.38 3.89
N ALA A 250 -12.48 11.81 4.65
CA ALA A 250 -12.64 12.87 5.63
C ALA A 250 -13.05 14.21 4.99
N SER A 251 -12.46 14.54 3.84
CA SER A 251 -12.81 15.74 3.08
C SER A 251 -14.24 15.70 2.56
N ALA A 252 -14.70 14.55 2.06
CA ALA A 252 -16.09 14.36 1.65
C ALA A 252 -17.05 14.43 2.85
N ALA A 253 -16.68 13.81 3.98
CA ALA A 253 -17.47 13.86 5.21
C ALA A 253 -17.61 15.29 5.76
N LEU A 254 -16.56 16.10 5.66
CA LEU A 254 -16.58 17.51 6.05
C LEU A 254 -17.60 18.30 5.21
N VAL A 255 -17.56 18.15 3.88
CA VAL A 255 -18.51 18.79 2.97
C VAL A 255 -19.94 18.32 3.26
N GLN A 256 -20.15 17.04 3.45
CA GLN A 256 -21.47 16.46 3.74
C GLN A 256 -22.02 16.93 5.10
N CYS A 257 -21.19 17.05 6.13
CA CYS A 257 -21.61 17.62 7.42
C CYS A 257 -22.14 19.04 7.25
N GLN A 258 -21.43 19.89 6.51
CA GLN A 258 -21.85 21.27 6.23
C GLN A 258 -23.17 21.33 5.46
N GLN A 259 -23.36 20.45 4.46
CA GLN A 259 -24.64 20.36 3.71
C GLN A 259 -25.79 19.92 4.58
N LEU A 260 -25.55 19.08 5.60
CA LEU A 260 -26.54 18.65 6.57
C LEU A 260 -26.76 19.66 7.72
N GLY A 261 -26.07 20.80 7.70
CA GLY A 261 -26.19 21.86 8.70
C GLY A 261 -25.36 21.66 9.97
N TYR A 262 -24.45 20.71 9.99
CA TYR A 262 -23.52 20.49 11.09
C TYR A 262 -22.23 21.30 10.90
N ARG A 263 -21.79 21.96 11.94
CA ARG A 263 -20.51 22.71 11.94
C ARG A 263 -19.38 21.79 12.37
N VAL A 264 -18.28 21.86 11.63
CA VAL A 264 -17.04 21.19 11.98
C VAL A 264 -16.03 22.28 12.36
N PRO A 265 -15.47 22.27 13.57
CA PRO A 265 -15.48 21.17 14.58
C PRO A 265 -16.56 21.30 15.67
N GLU A 266 -17.41 22.37 15.69
CA GLU A 266 -18.25 22.74 16.85
C GLU A 266 -19.33 21.72 17.17
N ASP A 267 -19.94 21.07 16.18
CA ASP A 267 -21.00 20.07 16.36
C ASP A 267 -20.45 18.64 16.23
N VAL A 268 -19.41 18.44 15.39
CA VAL A 268 -18.74 17.17 15.19
C VAL A 268 -17.27 17.39 14.80
N SER A 269 -16.34 16.69 15.45
CA SER A 269 -14.93 16.66 15.10
C SER A 269 -14.65 15.61 14.02
N ILE A 270 -13.75 15.92 13.07
CA ILE A 270 -13.35 14.98 12.01
C ILE A 270 -11.82 14.82 12.02
N VAL A 271 -11.36 13.57 12.00
CA VAL A 271 -9.94 13.21 11.86
C VAL A 271 -9.77 12.39 10.59
N GLY A 272 -8.81 12.77 9.76
CA GLY A 272 -8.41 12.04 8.55
C GLY A 272 -7.25 11.08 8.77
N PHE A 273 -6.75 10.53 7.67
CA PHE A 273 -5.58 9.68 7.61
C PHE A 273 -4.89 9.87 6.27
N ASP A 274 -3.56 9.93 6.21
CA ASP A 274 -2.59 10.03 5.11
C ASP A 274 -1.83 11.36 5.07
N ASP A 275 -2.39 12.46 5.57
CA ASP A 275 -1.90 13.84 5.42
C ASP A 275 -1.64 14.23 3.94
N LEU A 276 -2.65 13.97 3.11
CA LEU A 276 -2.63 14.41 1.73
C LEU A 276 -2.62 15.95 1.65
N PRO A 277 -2.06 16.54 0.57
CA PRO A 277 -2.05 17.99 0.40
C PRO A 277 -3.43 18.64 0.58
N ILE A 278 -4.50 17.97 0.13
CA ILE A 278 -5.88 18.44 0.28
C ILE A 278 -6.27 18.69 1.75
N ALA A 279 -5.73 17.94 2.70
CA ALA A 279 -6.07 18.07 4.12
C ALA A 279 -5.77 19.48 4.68
N ALA A 280 -4.76 20.14 4.16
CA ALA A 280 -4.41 21.51 4.54
C ALA A 280 -5.34 22.56 3.94
N TYR A 281 -6.03 22.26 2.85
CA TYR A 281 -6.85 23.20 2.08
C TYR A 281 -8.35 23.00 2.26
N THR A 282 -8.79 22.03 3.05
CA THR A 282 -10.20 21.90 3.45
C THR A 282 -10.64 23.08 4.33
N SER A 283 -11.94 23.31 4.46
CA SER A 283 -12.50 24.32 5.35
C SER A 283 -13.48 23.69 6.35
N PRO A 284 -13.06 23.56 7.64
CA PRO A 284 -11.75 23.88 8.22
C PRO A 284 -10.64 22.92 7.76
N PRO A 285 -9.34 23.33 7.87
CA PRO A 285 -8.20 22.43 7.61
C PRO A 285 -8.25 21.18 8.47
N LEU A 286 -8.00 20.01 7.86
CA LEU A 286 -8.23 18.70 8.43
C LEU A 286 -7.09 18.24 9.37
N THR A 287 -7.43 17.93 10.61
CA THR A 287 -6.59 17.14 11.52
C THR A 287 -6.49 15.72 10.98
N THR A 288 -5.28 15.16 10.88
CA THR A 288 -5.07 13.89 10.20
C THR A 288 -3.86 13.14 10.76
N ILE A 289 -3.76 11.86 10.48
CA ILE A 289 -2.57 11.04 10.72
C ILE A 289 -1.69 11.08 9.48
N ARG A 290 -0.46 11.55 9.66
CA ARG A 290 0.52 11.62 8.56
C ARG A 290 1.16 10.26 8.33
N GLN A 291 1.20 9.87 7.05
CA GLN A 291 2.16 8.92 6.49
C GLN A 291 3.22 9.73 5.73
N ASP A 292 4.48 9.67 6.15
CA ASP A 292 5.55 10.31 5.36
C ASP A 292 5.83 9.47 4.12
N ARG A 293 5.24 9.86 3.00
CA ARG A 293 5.29 9.13 1.74
C ARG A 293 6.71 9.03 1.17
N THR A 294 7.53 10.09 1.35
CA THR A 294 8.94 10.04 0.91
C THR A 294 9.73 9.04 1.73
N GLU A 295 9.56 9.04 3.06
CA GLU A 295 10.22 8.06 3.93
C GLU A 295 9.69 6.63 3.68
N LEU A 296 8.42 6.45 3.34
CA LEU A 296 7.87 5.16 2.90
C LEU A 296 8.59 4.64 1.64
N GLY A 297 8.79 5.50 0.65
CA GLY A 297 9.55 5.14 -0.55
C GLY A 297 10.99 4.73 -0.25
N LYS A 298 11.69 5.51 0.60
CA LYS A 298 13.04 5.17 1.06
C LYS A 298 13.08 3.82 1.79
N SER A 299 12.09 3.57 2.64
CA SER A 299 11.96 2.30 3.37
C SER A 299 11.69 1.13 2.42
N GLY A 300 10.92 1.35 1.36
CA GLY A 300 10.70 0.39 0.27
C GLY A 300 12.02 -0.04 -0.37
N PHE A 301 12.91 0.91 -0.65
CA PHE A 301 14.22 0.59 -1.19
C PHE A 301 15.14 -0.12 -0.16
N PHE A 302 15.15 0.29 1.10
CA PHE A 302 15.93 -0.40 2.15
C PHE A 302 15.47 -1.86 2.29
N ALA A 303 14.16 -2.09 2.29
CA ALA A 303 13.59 -3.43 2.34
C ALA A 303 13.99 -4.26 1.12
N LEU A 304 13.85 -3.72 -0.09
CA LEU A 304 14.23 -4.39 -1.33
C LEU A 304 15.74 -4.70 -1.38
N SER A 305 16.56 -3.73 -0.99
CA SER A 305 18.02 -3.91 -0.92
C SER A 305 18.40 -5.04 0.06
N SER A 306 17.71 -5.14 1.19
CA SER A 306 17.90 -6.23 2.16
C SER A 306 17.60 -7.59 1.52
N LEU A 307 16.45 -7.73 0.86
CA LEU A 307 16.06 -8.96 0.16
C LEU A 307 17.04 -9.32 -0.97
N LEU A 308 17.48 -8.34 -1.76
CA LEU A 308 18.48 -8.53 -2.83
C LEU A 308 19.83 -8.99 -2.29
N ASN A 309 20.16 -8.67 -1.04
CA ASN A 309 21.36 -9.13 -0.34
C ASN A 309 21.09 -10.38 0.53
N HIS A 310 19.98 -11.10 0.29
CA HIS A 310 19.59 -12.32 0.98
C HIS A 310 19.36 -12.15 2.50
N VAL A 311 19.00 -10.95 2.95
CA VAL A 311 18.53 -10.68 4.31
C VAL A 311 17.01 -10.75 4.28
N SER A 312 16.45 -11.82 4.81
CA SER A 312 15.00 -12.05 4.84
C SER A 312 14.37 -11.21 5.95
N ILE A 313 13.88 -10.04 5.59
CA ILE A 313 13.05 -9.20 6.44
C ILE A 313 11.57 -9.44 6.08
N SER A 314 10.67 -9.35 7.05
CA SER A 314 9.24 -9.52 6.80
C SER A 314 8.49 -8.18 6.80
N THR A 315 8.88 -7.24 7.66
CA THR A 315 8.13 -6.01 7.88
C THR A 315 9.07 -4.86 8.24
N PHE A 316 8.80 -3.70 7.67
CA PHE A 316 9.47 -2.45 7.98
C PHE A 316 8.40 -1.36 8.18
N LEU A 317 8.16 -0.94 9.43
CA LEU A 317 7.14 0.03 9.78
C LEU A 317 7.77 1.35 10.22
N LEU A 318 7.22 2.44 9.68
CA LEU A 318 7.50 3.80 10.13
C LEU A 318 6.51 4.22 11.21
N HIS A 319 6.92 5.15 12.05
CA HIS A 319 6.03 5.78 13.03
C HIS A 319 4.98 6.67 12.36
N ALA A 320 3.76 6.62 12.87
CA ALA A 320 2.69 7.54 12.51
C ALA A 320 2.84 8.88 13.24
N GLN A 321 2.31 9.96 12.67
CA GLN A 321 2.32 11.28 13.30
C GLN A 321 0.93 11.93 13.24
N LEU A 322 0.46 12.46 14.36
CA LEU A 322 -0.75 13.28 14.37
C LEU A 322 -0.42 14.71 13.93
N ILE A 323 -1.11 15.20 12.91
CA ILE A 323 -1.04 16.57 12.44
C ILE A 323 -2.32 17.28 12.87
N GLU A 324 -2.23 18.01 13.96
CA GLU A 324 -3.37 18.79 14.47
C GLU A 324 -3.61 20.02 13.60
N ARG A 325 -4.87 20.19 13.17
CA ARG A 325 -5.36 21.37 12.45
C ARG A 325 -6.67 21.88 13.08
N LYS A 326 -7.66 22.25 12.30
CA LYS A 326 -8.86 22.96 12.78
C LYS A 326 -10.16 22.13 12.71
N SER A 327 -10.11 20.87 12.29
CA SER A 327 -11.30 20.02 12.16
C SER A 327 -11.68 19.27 13.43
N THR A 328 -10.96 19.50 14.54
CA THR A 328 -11.26 18.93 15.85
C THR A 328 -11.27 20.01 16.93
N ALA A 329 -12.14 19.88 17.91
CA ALA A 329 -12.22 20.78 19.06
C ALA A 329 -12.62 20.03 20.33
N ARG A 330 -12.37 20.64 21.48
CA ARG A 330 -12.90 20.13 22.75
C ARG A 330 -14.43 20.13 22.72
N ILE A 331 -15.04 19.07 23.25
CA ILE A 331 -16.48 19.09 23.53
C ILE A 331 -16.76 20.21 24.50
N SER A 332 -17.59 21.19 24.07
CA SER A 332 -18.20 22.12 24.99
C SER A 332 -19.23 21.33 25.83
N GLU A 333 -19.09 21.36 27.14
CA GLU A 333 -20.16 20.91 28.03
C GLU A 333 -21.38 21.76 27.67
N LYS A 334 -22.31 21.17 26.91
CA LYS A 334 -23.62 21.79 26.75
C LYS A 334 -24.27 21.74 28.13
N GLN A 335 -24.44 22.92 28.76
CA GLN A 335 -25.24 23.10 29.93
C GLN A 335 -26.63 22.52 29.75
#